data_6242f661f1ff65f5d9e9cf15b68ad25c
#
_entry.id   6242f661f1ff65f5d9e9cf15b68ad25c
#
_cell.length_a   1.000
_cell.length_b   1.000
_cell.length_c   1.000
_cell.angle_alpha   90.00
_cell.angle_beta   90.00
_cell.angle_gamma   90.00
#
_symmetry.space_group_name_H-M   'P 1'
#
loop_
_entity.id
_entity.type
_entity.pdbx_description
1 polymer ?
#
loop_
_entity_poly.entity_id
_entity_poly.type
_entity_poly.pdbx_seq_one_letter_code
_entity_poly.pdbx_strand_id
1 'polypeptide(L)'
;MNSLSKIKNKKIPQHVAIIMDGNGRWAKILGKERSFGHQKGIDSVKHSLEASLKLNIKYLTLFAFSKENWERPSLEIKIIMELLTKSIIKYEKKLIENNVKLNVIGDLNDLPDRSRKAIEKVIRETNNNNKITLTIALSYSSRWEITNSIKKICNDIVRSKIKLKKITVDMVNNYLCTNNLPYPDLLIRTGGEKRISNFLLWQLAYAELYFTKTNWPNFNKRNFYNAIFEYQKRERRFGKVN
;
A
#
# COMPACT_ATOMS: atom_id res chain seq x y z
N MET A 1 3.83 28.48 -7.42
CA MET A 1 2.81 28.34 -6.36
C MET A 1 2.96 26.99 -5.68
N ASN A 2 2.99 26.98 -4.35
CA ASN A 2 3.18 25.75 -3.56
C ASN A 2 1.92 24.87 -3.68
N SER A 3 2.04 23.62 -4.16
CA SER A 3 0.88 22.73 -4.36
C SER A 3 0.09 22.47 -3.06
N LEU A 4 0.74 22.62 -1.90
CA LEU A 4 0.09 22.47 -0.60
C LEU A 4 -0.94 23.58 -0.33
N SER A 5 -0.67 24.82 -0.77
CA SER A 5 -1.60 25.97 -0.57
C SER A 5 -2.91 25.85 -1.36
N LYS A 6 -2.93 24.98 -2.38
CA LYS A 6 -4.13 24.71 -3.19
C LYS A 6 -5.06 23.68 -2.57
N ILE A 7 -4.56 22.88 -1.59
CA ILE A 7 -5.34 21.84 -0.94
C ILE A 7 -6.25 22.49 0.11
N LYS A 8 -7.55 22.33 -0.10
CA LYS A 8 -8.56 22.75 0.89
C LYS A 8 -8.67 21.68 1.97
N ASN A 9 -8.89 22.08 3.23
CA ASN A 9 -9.08 21.15 4.35
C ASN A 9 -10.33 20.26 4.22
N LYS A 10 -11.27 20.64 3.34
CA LYS A 10 -12.45 19.84 3.00
C LYS A 10 -12.07 18.77 1.96
N LYS A 11 -12.54 17.52 2.12
CA LYS A 11 -12.32 16.38 1.20
C LYS A 11 -10.87 15.84 1.13
N ILE A 12 -10.18 15.76 2.27
CA ILE A 12 -8.93 14.99 2.34
C ILE A 12 -9.29 13.49 2.35
N PRO A 13 -8.66 12.64 1.52
CA PRO A 13 -8.90 11.20 1.58
C PRO A 13 -8.43 10.65 2.93
N GLN A 14 -9.24 9.77 3.52
CA GLN A 14 -8.86 9.09 4.76
C GLN A 14 -7.79 8.04 4.52
N HIS A 15 -7.89 7.33 3.38
CA HIS A 15 -7.00 6.26 2.98
C HIS A 15 -6.49 6.47 1.55
N VAL A 16 -5.18 6.52 1.41
CA VAL A 16 -4.49 6.57 0.12
C VAL A 16 -3.72 5.28 -0.11
N ALA A 17 -3.93 4.63 -1.25
CA ALA A 17 -3.15 3.48 -1.70
C ALA A 17 -2.23 3.87 -2.85
N ILE A 18 -1.00 3.32 -2.91
CA ILE A 18 -0.02 3.66 -3.96
C ILE A 18 0.58 2.41 -4.57
N ILE A 19 0.51 2.31 -5.91
CA ILE A 19 1.30 1.37 -6.71
C ILE A 19 2.61 2.06 -7.11
N MET A 20 3.72 1.60 -6.54
CA MET A 20 5.06 2.17 -6.65
C MET A 20 5.77 1.69 -7.91
N ASP A 21 5.30 2.13 -9.09
CA ASP A 21 5.81 1.68 -10.38
C ASP A 21 6.82 2.67 -11.00
N GLY A 22 7.72 2.13 -11.84
CA GLY A 22 8.71 2.90 -12.58
C GLY A 22 10.14 2.84 -12.05
N ASN A 23 10.43 2.09 -10.98
CA ASN A 23 11.79 1.95 -10.42
C ASN A 23 12.82 1.50 -11.47
N GLY A 24 12.53 0.41 -12.17
CA GLY A 24 13.43 -0.14 -13.20
C GLY A 24 13.56 0.77 -14.42
N ARG A 25 12.48 1.38 -14.89
CA ARG A 25 12.51 2.34 -16.01
C ARG A 25 13.36 3.57 -15.68
N TRP A 26 13.21 4.08 -14.47
CA TRP A 26 14.02 5.20 -13.98
C TRP A 26 15.51 4.86 -13.92
N ALA A 27 15.87 3.70 -13.39
CA ALA A 27 17.23 3.23 -13.33
C ALA A 27 17.83 3.06 -14.74
N LYS A 28 17.07 2.47 -15.68
CA LYS A 28 17.50 2.28 -17.07
C LYS A 28 17.80 3.61 -17.78
N ILE A 29 16.99 4.66 -17.55
CA ILE A 29 17.23 6.02 -18.11
C ILE A 29 18.60 6.56 -17.64
N LEU A 30 19.05 6.18 -16.44
CA LEU A 30 20.34 6.59 -15.87
C LEU A 30 21.48 5.62 -16.17
N GLY A 31 21.27 4.60 -17.01
CA GLY A 31 22.28 3.56 -17.28
C GLY A 31 22.62 2.71 -16.05
N LYS A 32 21.67 2.57 -15.09
CA LYS A 32 21.87 1.84 -13.83
C LYS A 32 21.02 0.59 -13.76
N GLU A 33 21.45 -0.36 -12.94
CA GLU A 33 20.72 -1.58 -12.62
C GLU A 33 19.37 -1.28 -11.95
N ARG A 34 18.36 -2.15 -12.14
CA ARG A 34 17.01 -2.01 -11.56
C ARG A 34 17.03 -1.85 -10.05
N SER A 35 17.96 -2.52 -9.36
CA SER A 35 18.18 -2.44 -7.93
C SER A 35 18.47 -1.02 -7.43
N PHE A 36 19.20 -0.23 -8.21
CA PHE A 36 19.42 1.19 -7.90
C PHE A 36 18.13 2.00 -7.87
N GLY A 37 17.19 1.70 -8.77
CA GLY A 37 15.86 2.33 -8.76
C GLY A 37 15.06 1.97 -7.51
N HIS A 38 15.09 0.72 -7.06
CA HIS A 38 14.44 0.30 -5.81
C HIS A 38 15.03 0.99 -4.59
N GLN A 39 16.35 1.11 -4.52
CA GLN A 39 17.05 1.82 -3.45
C GLN A 39 16.63 3.31 -3.38
N LYS A 40 16.56 3.98 -4.52
CA LYS A 40 16.13 5.38 -4.61
C LYS A 40 14.64 5.56 -4.33
N GLY A 41 13.83 4.57 -4.64
CA GLY A 41 12.40 4.55 -4.33
C GLY A 41 12.07 4.64 -2.84
N ILE A 42 13.02 4.34 -1.94
CA ILE A 42 12.83 4.49 -0.48
C ILE A 42 12.59 5.96 -0.10
N ASP A 43 13.25 6.91 -0.77
CA ASP A 43 13.06 8.34 -0.51
C ASP A 43 11.61 8.76 -0.82
N SER A 44 11.00 8.17 -1.85
CA SER A 44 9.61 8.44 -2.23
C SER A 44 8.59 7.85 -1.23
N VAL A 45 8.91 6.72 -0.57
CA VAL A 45 8.14 6.21 0.58
C VAL A 45 8.13 7.25 1.70
N LYS A 46 9.30 7.77 2.07
CA LYS A 46 9.44 8.82 3.09
C LYS A 46 8.64 10.08 2.71
N HIS A 47 8.79 10.57 1.48
CA HIS A 47 8.05 11.74 1.00
C HIS A 47 6.53 11.55 1.06
N SER A 48 6.04 10.36 0.67
CA SER A 48 4.62 10.05 0.71
C SER A 48 4.09 9.97 2.13
N LEU A 49 4.84 9.35 3.07
CA LEU A 49 4.48 9.28 4.47
C LEU A 49 4.46 10.67 5.12
N GLU A 50 5.50 11.48 4.91
CA GLU A 50 5.56 12.85 5.44
C GLU A 50 4.44 13.75 4.88
N ALA A 51 4.11 13.61 3.59
CA ALA A 51 2.99 14.32 2.98
C ALA A 51 1.64 13.86 3.57
N SER A 52 1.46 12.57 3.80
CA SER A 52 0.27 12.00 4.43
C SER A 52 0.10 12.51 5.87
N LEU A 53 1.18 12.52 6.66
CA LEU A 53 1.17 13.08 8.02
C LEU A 53 0.80 14.57 8.03
N LYS A 54 1.36 15.36 7.10
CA LYS A 54 1.07 16.80 6.98
C LYS A 54 -0.39 17.07 6.62
N LEU A 55 -1.04 16.18 5.88
CA LEU A 55 -2.45 16.30 5.48
C LEU A 55 -3.42 15.57 6.43
N ASN A 56 -2.92 15.01 7.56
CA ASN A 56 -3.71 14.22 8.51
C ASN A 56 -4.43 13.01 7.87
N ILE A 57 -3.87 12.44 6.79
CA ILE A 57 -4.33 11.18 6.21
C ILE A 57 -4.11 10.07 7.23
N LYS A 58 -5.11 9.22 7.44
CA LYS A 58 -5.09 8.20 8.51
C LYS A 58 -4.50 6.87 8.08
N TYR A 59 -4.57 6.56 6.79
CA TYR A 59 -4.11 5.28 6.25
C TYR A 59 -3.34 5.51 4.94
N LEU A 60 -2.14 4.94 4.86
CA LEU A 60 -1.32 4.92 3.65
C LEU A 60 -0.94 3.48 3.35
N THR A 61 -1.40 2.94 2.23
CA THR A 61 -1.05 1.57 1.79
C THR A 61 -0.13 1.63 0.59
N LEU A 62 1.03 0.97 0.67
CA LEU A 62 2.05 0.93 -0.37
C LEU A 62 2.19 -0.49 -0.93
N PHE A 63 2.08 -0.65 -2.26
CA PHE A 63 2.29 -1.92 -2.94
C PHE A 63 3.78 -2.12 -3.20
N ALA A 64 4.46 -2.80 -2.28
CA ALA A 64 5.92 -2.96 -2.32
C ALA A 64 6.37 -4.21 -3.07
N PHE A 65 5.65 -5.35 -2.93
CA PHE A 65 6.00 -6.60 -3.59
C PHE A 65 4.77 -7.46 -3.82
N SER A 66 4.49 -7.78 -5.09
CA SER A 66 3.36 -8.63 -5.45
C SER A 66 3.73 -10.12 -5.47
N LYS A 67 2.70 -11.01 -5.43
CA LYS A 67 2.90 -12.46 -5.62
C LYS A 67 3.57 -12.74 -6.97
N GLU A 68 3.20 -12.04 -8.02
CA GLU A 68 3.77 -12.19 -9.37
C GLU A 68 5.25 -11.74 -9.44
N ASN A 69 5.73 -10.95 -8.49
CA ASN A 69 7.14 -10.52 -8.45
C ASN A 69 8.11 -11.64 -8.05
N TRP A 70 7.62 -12.76 -7.50
CA TRP A 70 8.44 -13.94 -7.25
C TRP A 70 8.94 -14.63 -8.52
N GLU A 71 8.34 -14.33 -9.69
CA GLU A 71 8.79 -14.81 -11.00
C GLU A 71 10.00 -14.03 -11.56
N ARG A 72 10.43 -12.98 -10.86
CA ARG A 72 11.63 -12.19 -11.24
C ARG A 72 12.92 -12.98 -11.01
N PRO A 73 14.06 -12.57 -11.64
CA PRO A 73 15.35 -13.17 -11.37
C PRO A 73 15.66 -13.20 -9.87
N SER A 74 16.15 -14.34 -9.37
CA SER A 74 16.40 -14.59 -7.94
C SER A 74 17.30 -13.54 -7.28
N LEU A 75 18.28 -13.02 -8.03
CA LEU A 75 19.18 -11.97 -7.57
C LEU A 75 18.42 -10.64 -7.32
N GLU A 76 17.47 -10.27 -8.21
CA GLU A 76 16.63 -9.07 -8.02
C GLU A 76 15.76 -9.24 -6.77
N ILE A 77 15.12 -10.40 -6.60
CA ILE A 77 14.31 -10.71 -5.43
C ILE A 77 15.12 -10.58 -4.14
N LYS A 78 16.31 -11.20 -4.09
CA LYS A 78 17.21 -11.13 -2.93
C LYS A 78 17.54 -9.69 -2.57
N ILE A 79 17.91 -8.87 -3.55
CA ILE A 79 18.25 -7.45 -3.33
C ILE A 79 17.01 -6.69 -2.80
N ILE A 80 15.82 -6.90 -3.36
CA ILE A 80 14.60 -6.24 -2.89
C ILE A 80 14.29 -6.63 -1.44
N MET A 81 14.37 -7.91 -1.09
CA MET A 81 14.12 -8.38 0.28
C MET A 81 15.15 -7.84 1.29
N GLU A 82 16.42 -7.77 0.90
CA GLU A 82 17.45 -7.14 1.73
C GLU A 82 17.21 -5.63 1.93
N LEU A 83 16.86 -4.90 0.87
CA LEU A 83 16.54 -3.48 0.93
C LEU A 83 15.32 -3.23 1.83
N LEU A 84 14.27 -4.04 1.70
CA LEU A 84 13.09 -3.98 2.54
C LEU A 84 13.46 -4.17 4.02
N THR A 85 14.17 -5.25 4.32
CA THR A 85 14.58 -5.59 5.71
C THR A 85 15.43 -4.48 6.32
N LYS A 86 16.46 -4.03 5.60
CA LYS A 86 17.34 -2.92 6.04
C LYS A 86 16.54 -1.63 6.26
N SER A 87 15.58 -1.34 5.38
CA SER A 87 14.76 -0.13 5.50
C SER A 87 13.84 -0.18 6.72
N ILE A 88 13.15 -1.29 6.94
CA ILE A 88 12.26 -1.45 8.10
C ILE A 88 13.03 -1.27 9.41
N ILE A 89 14.19 -1.91 9.56
CA ILE A 89 15.04 -1.76 10.74
C ILE A 89 15.54 -0.32 10.87
N LYS A 90 16.04 0.27 9.80
CA LYS A 90 16.58 1.65 9.80
C LYS A 90 15.54 2.69 10.20
N TYR A 91 14.28 2.51 9.79
CA TYR A 91 13.23 3.49 10.04
C TYR A 91 12.37 3.19 11.28
N GLU A 92 12.58 2.08 12.00
CA GLU A 92 11.86 1.67 13.20
C GLU A 92 11.72 2.83 14.19
N LYS A 93 12.84 3.41 14.62
CA LYS A 93 12.85 4.54 15.57
C LYS A 93 12.03 5.73 15.08
N LYS A 94 12.16 6.08 13.80
CA LYS A 94 11.41 7.19 13.20
C LYS A 94 9.90 6.92 13.11
N LEU A 95 9.49 5.68 12.90
CA LEU A 95 8.07 5.30 12.93
C LEU A 95 7.49 5.51 14.33
N ILE A 96 8.22 5.09 15.36
CA ILE A 96 7.82 5.29 16.78
C ILE A 96 7.74 6.78 17.10
N GLU A 97 8.80 7.54 16.85
CA GLU A 97 8.87 8.99 17.12
C GLU A 97 7.77 9.81 16.44
N ASN A 98 7.35 9.39 15.23
CA ASN A 98 6.28 10.06 14.49
C ASN A 98 4.89 9.48 14.74
N ASN A 99 4.77 8.56 15.70
CA ASN A 99 3.52 7.89 16.05
C ASN A 99 2.86 7.20 14.84
N VAL A 100 3.67 6.52 14.00
CA VAL A 100 3.26 5.76 12.82
C VAL A 100 3.10 4.29 13.20
N LYS A 101 1.92 3.72 13.02
CA LYS A 101 1.67 2.28 13.14
C LYS A 101 2.07 1.59 11.85
N LEU A 102 2.99 0.62 11.94
CA LEU A 102 3.29 -0.26 10.81
C LEU A 102 2.28 -1.40 10.76
N ASN A 103 1.72 -1.64 9.60
CA ASN A 103 0.91 -2.81 9.26
C ASN A 103 1.44 -3.48 8.00
N VAL A 104 1.24 -4.78 7.86
CA VAL A 104 1.63 -5.52 6.66
C VAL A 104 0.49 -6.43 6.24
N ILE A 105 0.19 -6.44 4.94
CA ILE A 105 -0.77 -7.34 4.30
C ILE A 105 -0.07 -8.19 3.24
N GLY A 106 -0.56 -9.41 3.04
CA GLY A 106 0.00 -10.40 2.12
C GLY A 106 0.47 -11.66 2.83
N ASP A 107 1.21 -12.50 2.13
CA ASP A 107 1.70 -13.77 2.65
C ASP A 107 3.12 -13.64 3.20
N LEU A 108 3.22 -13.45 4.51
CA LEU A 108 4.53 -13.32 5.17
C LEU A 108 5.32 -14.64 5.19
N ASN A 109 4.67 -15.78 4.94
CA ASN A 109 5.36 -17.07 4.90
C ASN A 109 6.26 -17.23 3.66
N ASP A 110 6.01 -16.48 2.58
CA ASP A 110 6.89 -16.47 1.42
C ASP A 110 8.21 -15.72 1.69
N LEU A 111 8.24 -14.86 2.71
CA LEU A 111 9.40 -14.01 2.98
C LEU A 111 10.52 -14.80 3.66
N PRO A 112 11.80 -14.48 3.41
CA PRO A 112 12.91 -15.01 4.18
C PRO A 112 12.70 -14.77 5.68
N ASP A 113 13.04 -15.76 6.52
CA ASP A 113 12.82 -15.71 7.98
C ASP A 113 13.38 -14.44 8.63
N ARG A 114 14.56 -14.00 8.20
CA ARG A 114 15.17 -12.76 8.71
C ARG A 114 14.27 -11.54 8.43
N SER A 115 13.72 -11.46 7.23
CA SER A 115 12.84 -10.36 6.82
C SER A 115 11.54 -10.40 7.62
N ARG A 116 10.93 -11.59 7.73
CA ARG A 116 9.70 -11.81 8.49
C ARG A 116 9.86 -11.41 9.94
N LYS A 117 10.89 -11.90 10.64
CA LYS A 117 11.17 -11.58 12.04
C LYS A 117 11.38 -10.07 12.27
N ALA A 118 12.11 -9.40 11.37
CA ALA A 118 12.32 -7.96 11.46
C ALA A 118 11.01 -7.17 11.32
N ILE A 119 10.17 -7.56 10.35
CA ILE A 119 8.84 -6.95 10.13
C ILE A 119 7.95 -7.14 11.35
N GLU A 120 7.82 -8.37 11.85
CA GLU A 120 7.00 -8.70 13.01
C GLU A 120 7.44 -7.94 14.27
N LYS A 121 8.76 -7.76 14.46
CA LYS A 121 9.29 -6.93 15.55
C LYS A 121 8.76 -5.50 15.45
N VAL A 122 8.93 -4.84 14.29
CA VAL A 122 8.54 -3.43 14.14
C VAL A 122 7.02 -3.26 14.19
N ILE A 123 6.23 -4.23 13.72
CA ILE A 123 4.77 -4.24 13.90
C ILE A 123 4.43 -4.21 15.39
N ARG A 124 5.06 -5.05 16.22
CA ARG A 124 4.83 -5.06 17.68
C ARG A 124 5.21 -3.74 18.35
N GLU A 125 6.41 -3.22 18.05
CA GLU A 125 6.94 -1.97 18.62
C GLU A 125 6.08 -0.73 18.27
N THR A 126 5.41 -0.77 17.10
CA THR A 126 4.57 0.35 16.63
C THR A 126 3.07 0.14 16.87
N ASN A 127 2.66 -0.95 17.53
CA ASN A 127 1.24 -1.34 17.61
C ASN A 127 0.36 -0.29 18.33
N ASN A 128 0.91 0.43 19.29
CA ASN A 128 0.19 1.46 20.04
C ASN A 128 0.17 2.83 19.35
N ASN A 129 0.87 2.97 18.22
CA ASN A 129 0.89 4.20 17.45
C ASN A 129 -0.45 4.40 16.72
N ASN A 130 -0.90 5.66 16.61
CA ASN A 130 -2.27 5.96 16.14
C ASN A 130 -2.40 7.20 15.24
N LYS A 131 -1.30 7.89 14.94
CA LYS A 131 -1.37 9.10 14.10
C LYS A 131 -1.68 8.77 12.65
N ILE A 132 -1.04 7.72 12.12
CA ILE A 132 -1.27 7.15 10.79
C ILE A 132 -0.91 5.67 10.80
N THR A 133 -1.66 4.85 10.07
CA THR A 133 -1.29 3.46 9.77
C THR A 133 -0.63 3.40 8.41
N LEU A 134 0.66 3.03 8.38
CA LEU A 134 1.41 2.71 7.17
C LEU A 134 1.30 1.21 6.91
N THR A 135 0.56 0.83 5.86
CA THR A 135 0.42 -0.56 5.43
C THR A 135 1.33 -0.85 4.25
N ILE A 136 2.15 -1.89 4.37
CA ILE A 136 3.00 -2.39 3.28
C ILE A 136 2.43 -3.70 2.75
N ALA A 137 2.05 -3.74 1.48
CA ALA A 137 1.61 -4.97 0.82
C ALA A 137 2.84 -5.74 0.31
N LEU A 138 3.10 -6.92 0.90
CA LEU A 138 4.26 -7.78 0.66
C LEU A 138 3.79 -9.18 0.28
N SER A 139 4.34 -9.73 -0.80
CA SER A 139 3.87 -11.00 -1.34
C SER A 139 2.34 -11.03 -1.43
N TYR A 140 1.78 -9.91 -1.90
CA TYR A 140 0.34 -9.66 -1.93
C TYR A 140 -0.19 -9.74 -3.37
N SER A 141 -1.36 -10.33 -3.52
CA SER A 141 -2.23 -10.10 -4.68
C SER A 141 -3.69 -10.28 -4.27
N SER A 142 -4.61 -9.52 -4.89
CA SER A 142 -6.03 -9.61 -4.53
C SER A 142 -6.65 -10.97 -4.83
N ARG A 143 -6.24 -11.61 -5.93
CA ARG A 143 -6.75 -12.96 -6.25
C ARG A 143 -6.34 -13.97 -5.19
N TRP A 144 -5.09 -13.91 -4.71
CA TRP A 144 -4.63 -14.72 -3.58
C TRP A 144 -5.42 -14.40 -2.30
N GLU A 145 -5.58 -13.13 -1.97
CA GLU A 145 -6.30 -12.70 -0.77
C GLU A 145 -7.74 -13.21 -0.77
N ILE A 146 -8.49 -12.99 -1.87
CA ILE A 146 -9.88 -13.42 -2.01
C ILE A 146 -9.97 -14.95 -1.92
N THR A 147 -9.12 -15.69 -2.64
CA THR A 147 -9.08 -17.16 -2.59
C THR A 147 -8.79 -17.67 -1.18
N ASN A 148 -7.83 -17.03 -0.48
CA ASN A 148 -7.50 -17.40 0.89
C ASN A 148 -8.65 -17.11 1.86
N SER A 149 -9.36 -16.02 1.66
CA SER A 149 -10.54 -15.66 2.45
C SER A 149 -11.69 -16.68 2.25
N ILE A 150 -11.93 -17.09 1.00
CA ILE A 150 -12.91 -18.15 0.69
C ILE A 150 -12.53 -19.45 1.41
N LYS A 151 -11.27 -19.88 1.35
CA LYS A 151 -10.80 -21.09 2.04
C LYS A 151 -11.05 -21.01 3.56
N LYS A 152 -10.78 -19.86 4.18
CA LYS A 152 -11.03 -19.65 5.62
C LYS A 152 -12.52 -19.72 5.94
N ILE A 153 -13.39 -19.08 5.15
CA ILE A 153 -14.84 -19.12 5.31
C ILE A 153 -15.35 -20.56 5.18
N CYS A 154 -14.92 -21.30 4.15
CA CYS A 154 -15.30 -22.70 3.96
C CYS A 154 -14.87 -23.58 5.17
N ASN A 155 -13.64 -23.40 5.67
CA ASN A 155 -13.17 -24.12 6.85
C ASN A 155 -14.05 -23.82 8.09
N ASP A 156 -14.45 -22.58 8.30
CA ASP A 156 -15.31 -22.22 9.42
C ASP A 156 -16.75 -22.71 9.25
N ILE A 157 -17.26 -22.87 8.02
CA ILE A 157 -18.53 -23.55 7.74
C ILE A 157 -18.45 -25.04 8.09
N VAL A 158 -17.41 -25.74 7.60
CA VAL A 158 -17.17 -27.17 7.89
C VAL A 158 -17.07 -27.40 9.39
N ARG A 159 -16.44 -26.51 10.13
CA ARG A 159 -16.33 -26.55 11.60
C ARG A 159 -17.59 -26.04 12.32
N SER A 160 -18.69 -25.83 11.61
CA SER A 160 -19.98 -25.35 12.15
C SER A 160 -19.92 -24.01 12.90
N LYS A 161 -18.86 -23.22 12.70
CA LYS A 161 -18.73 -21.88 13.29
C LYS A 161 -19.63 -20.86 12.60
N ILE A 162 -19.87 -21.07 11.29
CA ILE A 162 -20.68 -20.18 10.45
C ILE A 162 -21.71 -21.02 9.67
N LYS A 163 -22.91 -20.49 9.51
CA LYS A 163 -23.93 -21.08 8.62
C LYS A 163 -23.80 -20.47 7.23
N LEU A 164 -23.88 -21.28 6.17
CA LEU A 164 -23.76 -20.82 4.76
C LEU A 164 -24.66 -19.61 4.45
N LYS A 165 -25.92 -19.62 4.93
CA LYS A 165 -26.89 -18.53 4.76
C LYS A 165 -26.51 -17.21 5.42
N LYS A 166 -25.44 -17.17 6.24
CA LYS A 166 -24.95 -15.98 6.91
C LYS A 166 -23.82 -15.28 6.15
N ILE A 167 -23.39 -15.81 4.99
CA ILE A 167 -22.35 -15.16 4.19
C ILE A 167 -22.90 -13.86 3.61
N THR A 168 -22.28 -12.74 3.98
CA THR A 168 -22.57 -11.38 3.53
C THR A 168 -21.30 -10.71 3.04
N VAL A 169 -21.43 -9.55 2.37
CA VAL A 169 -20.29 -8.71 1.98
C VAL A 169 -19.42 -8.36 3.20
N ASP A 170 -20.04 -7.97 4.31
CA ASP A 170 -19.34 -7.62 5.54
C ASP A 170 -18.59 -8.82 6.14
N MET A 171 -19.19 -10.00 6.07
CA MET A 171 -18.47 -11.21 6.49
C MET A 171 -17.25 -11.44 5.63
N VAL A 172 -17.35 -11.36 4.30
CA VAL A 172 -16.18 -11.49 3.42
C VAL A 172 -15.11 -10.46 3.78
N ASN A 173 -15.50 -9.20 4.02
CA ASN A 173 -14.57 -8.15 4.46
C ASN A 173 -13.77 -8.55 5.70
N ASN A 174 -14.42 -9.19 6.68
CA ASN A 174 -13.79 -9.61 7.93
C ASN A 174 -12.74 -10.73 7.74
N TYR A 175 -12.78 -11.45 6.60
CA TYR A 175 -11.81 -12.50 6.27
C TYR A 175 -10.66 -12.01 5.36
N LEU A 176 -10.78 -10.80 4.80
CA LEU A 176 -9.69 -10.17 4.04
C LEU A 176 -8.55 -9.76 4.99
N CYS A 177 -7.33 -9.74 4.49
CA CYS A 177 -6.18 -9.27 5.28
C CYS A 177 -6.19 -7.76 5.52
N THR A 178 -7.13 -7.05 4.92
CA THR A 178 -7.40 -5.62 5.09
C THR A 178 -8.57 -5.32 6.04
N ASN A 179 -9.08 -6.30 6.76
CA ASN A 179 -10.29 -6.19 7.60
C ASN A 179 -10.26 -5.05 8.64
N ASN A 180 -9.06 -4.64 9.07
CA ASN A 180 -8.86 -3.56 10.04
C ASN A 180 -8.57 -2.19 9.37
N LEU A 181 -8.74 -2.10 8.06
CA LEU A 181 -8.48 -0.88 7.28
C LEU A 181 -9.78 -0.42 6.61
N PRO A 182 -10.05 0.89 6.56
CA PRO A 182 -11.11 1.41 5.67
C PRO A 182 -10.71 1.19 4.21
N TYR A 183 -11.69 1.17 3.31
CA TYR A 183 -11.40 1.11 1.88
C TYR A 183 -10.62 2.35 1.42
N PRO A 184 -9.70 2.21 0.44
CA PRO A 184 -9.01 3.36 -0.12
C PRO A 184 -9.99 4.35 -0.77
N ASP A 185 -9.81 5.63 -0.47
CA ASP A 185 -10.51 6.70 -1.19
C ASP A 185 -9.82 7.05 -2.51
N LEU A 186 -8.49 6.92 -2.53
CA LEU A 186 -7.65 7.26 -3.67
C LEU A 186 -6.58 6.20 -3.88
N LEU A 187 -6.50 5.68 -5.11
CA LEU A 187 -5.36 4.93 -5.60
C LEU A 187 -4.49 5.82 -6.48
N ILE A 188 -3.21 5.90 -6.17
CA ILE A 188 -2.18 6.55 -7.00
C ILE A 188 -1.34 5.45 -7.67
N ARG A 189 -1.12 5.56 -8.98
CA ARG A 189 -0.10 4.73 -9.65
C ARG A 189 0.90 5.62 -10.38
N THR A 190 2.18 5.40 -10.08
CA THR A 190 3.32 6.04 -10.73
C THR A 190 3.77 5.28 -11.97
N GLY A 191 4.69 5.85 -12.77
CA GLY A 191 5.33 5.16 -13.89
C GLY A 191 4.52 5.11 -15.19
N GLY A 192 3.38 5.80 -15.30
CA GLY A 192 2.64 5.98 -16.56
C GLY A 192 1.65 4.88 -16.94
N GLU A 193 1.64 3.74 -16.27
CA GLU A 193 0.71 2.64 -16.53
C GLU A 193 -0.67 2.91 -15.92
N LYS A 194 -1.74 2.49 -16.64
CA LYS A 194 -3.13 2.76 -16.26
C LYS A 194 -3.90 1.47 -15.91
N ARG A 195 -3.34 0.64 -15.07
CA ARG A 195 -3.94 -0.61 -14.57
C ARG A 195 -3.68 -0.76 -13.07
N ILE A 196 -4.46 -1.58 -12.37
CA ILE A 196 -4.31 -1.79 -10.92
C ILE A 196 -3.50 -3.03 -10.57
N SER A 197 -3.12 -3.84 -11.54
CA SER A 197 -2.19 -4.97 -11.42
C SER A 197 -2.48 -5.89 -10.24
N ASN A 198 -3.72 -6.37 -10.13
CA ASN A 198 -4.13 -7.29 -9.08
C ASN A 198 -3.95 -6.75 -7.64
N PHE A 199 -3.99 -5.43 -7.47
CA PHE A 199 -3.86 -4.75 -6.18
C PHE A 199 -5.22 -4.31 -5.67
N LEU A 200 -5.60 -4.75 -4.46
CA LEU A 200 -6.80 -4.35 -3.71
C LEU A 200 -8.10 -4.34 -4.55
N LEU A 201 -8.35 -5.40 -5.40
CA LEU A 201 -9.50 -5.47 -6.30
C LEU A 201 -10.83 -5.25 -5.58
N TRP A 202 -11.01 -5.90 -4.42
CA TRP A 202 -12.22 -5.78 -3.64
C TRP A 202 -12.38 -4.40 -3.03
N GLN A 203 -11.30 -3.88 -2.46
CA GLN A 203 -11.29 -2.65 -1.67
C GLN A 203 -11.34 -1.38 -2.54
N LEU A 204 -10.93 -1.47 -3.80
CA LEU A 204 -10.87 -0.33 -4.74
C LEU A 204 -12.17 -0.11 -5.52
N ALA A 205 -13.25 -0.86 -5.24
CA ALA A 205 -14.48 -0.83 -6.02
C ALA A 205 -15.05 0.60 -6.24
N TYR A 206 -14.88 1.49 -5.27
CA TYR A 206 -15.33 2.89 -5.35
C TYR A 206 -14.19 3.90 -5.11
N ALA A 207 -12.94 3.47 -5.21
CA ALA A 207 -11.78 4.37 -5.07
C ALA A 207 -11.61 5.24 -6.32
N GLU A 208 -11.20 6.49 -6.10
CA GLU A 208 -10.74 7.34 -7.19
C GLU A 208 -9.35 6.89 -7.67
N LEU A 209 -9.12 6.89 -8.98
CA LEU A 209 -7.87 6.44 -9.58
C LEU A 209 -7.09 7.64 -10.13
N TYR A 210 -5.83 7.77 -9.72
CA TYR A 210 -4.91 8.79 -10.22
C TYR A 210 -3.66 8.14 -10.81
N PHE A 211 -3.42 8.36 -12.10
CA PHE A 211 -2.27 7.84 -12.83
C PHE A 211 -1.30 8.96 -13.19
N THR A 212 -0.01 8.79 -12.92
CA THR A 212 1.02 9.78 -13.27
C THR A 212 2.18 9.15 -14.05
N LYS A 213 2.72 9.90 -15.02
CA LYS A 213 3.92 9.49 -15.77
C LYS A 213 5.20 9.55 -14.91
N THR A 214 5.17 10.22 -13.76
CA THR A 214 6.32 10.30 -12.85
C THR A 214 6.71 8.91 -12.38
N ASN A 215 7.94 8.48 -12.61
CA ASN A 215 8.49 7.26 -12.06
C ASN A 215 8.63 7.34 -10.53
N TRP A 216 8.46 6.20 -9.84
CA TRP A 216 8.45 6.17 -8.37
C TRP A 216 9.63 6.88 -7.71
N PRO A 217 10.93 6.69 -8.12
CA PRO A 217 12.04 7.40 -7.48
C PRO A 217 11.98 8.93 -7.56
N ASN A 218 11.22 9.49 -8.53
CA ASN A 218 11.02 10.93 -8.69
C ASN A 218 9.71 11.42 -8.03
N PHE A 219 8.92 10.53 -7.43
CA PHE A 219 7.65 10.87 -6.81
C PHE A 219 7.90 11.49 -5.42
N ASN A 220 7.77 12.80 -5.35
CA ASN A 220 8.02 13.58 -4.14
C ASN A 220 6.73 14.16 -3.54
N LYS A 221 6.86 14.94 -2.45
CA LYS A 221 5.71 15.58 -1.76
C LYS A 221 4.83 16.40 -2.70
N ARG A 222 5.44 17.13 -3.66
CA ARG A 222 4.69 17.94 -4.63
C ARG A 222 3.79 17.08 -5.52
N ASN A 223 4.31 15.93 -5.98
CA ASN A 223 3.53 14.99 -6.78
C ASN A 223 2.37 14.40 -5.95
N PHE A 224 2.63 14.06 -4.69
CA PHE A 224 1.60 13.58 -3.78
C PHE A 224 0.49 14.64 -3.57
N TYR A 225 0.87 15.90 -3.27
CA TYR A 225 -0.09 16.98 -3.12
C TYR A 225 -0.89 17.24 -4.40
N ASN A 226 -0.28 17.12 -5.57
CA ASN A 226 -0.99 17.24 -6.84
C ASN A 226 -2.06 16.13 -6.98
N ALA A 227 -1.76 14.89 -6.61
CA ALA A 227 -2.74 13.79 -6.63
C ALA A 227 -3.92 14.08 -5.69
N ILE A 228 -3.67 14.61 -4.48
CA ILE A 228 -4.72 15.01 -3.53
C ILE A 228 -5.55 16.16 -4.09
N PHE A 229 -4.91 17.15 -4.71
CA PHE A 229 -5.63 18.27 -5.33
C PHE A 229 -6.55 17.81 -6.47
N GLU A 230 -6.09 16.88 -7.32
CA GLU A 230 -6.93 16.31 -8.38
C GLU A 230 -8.08 15.46 -7.80
N TYR A 231 -7.84 14.71 -6.72
CA TYR A 231 -8.90 14.01 -5.98
C TYR A 231 -9.98 14.98 -5.48
N GLN A 232 -9.60 16.13 -4.95
CA GLN A 232 -10.55 17.13 -4.42
C GLN A 232 -11.48 17.75 -5.47
N LYS A 233 -11.11 17.68 -6.75
CA LYS A 233 -11.94 18.18 -7.86
C LYS A 233 -13.06 17.21 -8.24
N ARG A 234 -12.97 15.95 -7.79
CA ARG A 234 -13.90 14.90 -8.18
C ARG A 234 -15.12 14.86 -7.27
N GLU A 235 -16.26 14.54 -7.85
CA GLU A 235 -17.49 14.29 -7.13
C GLU A 235 -17.71 12.77 -7.00
N ARG A 236 -17.79 12.26 -5.76
CA ARG A 236 -18.01 10.84 -5.48
C ARG A 236 -19.50 10.59 -5.28
N ARG A 237 -20.14 9.90 -6.21
CA ARG A 237 -21.59 9.68 -6.21
C ARG A 237 -22.00 8.32 -5.64
N PHE A 238 -21.11 7.36 -5.51
CA PHE A 238 -21.39 6.01 -4.97
C PHE A 238 -22.62 5.34 -5.57
N GLY A 239 -22.86 5.54 -6.88
CA GLY A 239 -24.03 5.01 -7.58
C GLY A 239 -25.35 5.74 -7.28
N LYS A 240 -25.34 6.86 -6.57
CA LYS A 240 -26.54 7.67 -6.29
C LYS A 240 -26.65 8.80 -7.31
N VAL A 241 -27.89 9.07 -7.75
CA VAL A 241 -28.27 10.27 -8.52
C VAL A 241 -28.62 11.35 -7.49
N ASN A 242 -28.00 12.53 -7.59
CA ASN A 242 -28.41 13.70 -6.81
C ASN A 242 -29.57 14.39 -7.51
#